data_c09a650121c3ce96881cf4b7fc1f2cc6
#
_entry.id   c09a650121c3ce96881cf4b7fc1f2cc6
#
_cell.length_a   1.000
_cell.length_b   1.000
_cell.length_c   1.000
_cell.angle_alpha   90.00
_cell.angle_beta   90.00
_cell.angle_gamma   90.00
#
_symmetry.space_group_name_H-M   'P 1'
#
loop_
_entity.id
_entity.type
_entity.pdbx_description
1 polymer ?
#
loop_
_entity_poly.entity_id
_entity_poly.type
_entity_poly.pdbx_seq_one_letter_code
_entity_poly.pdbx_strand_id
1 'polypeptide(L)'
;IVARALGTTGVALEVVPVRRPGDAAGRPGLAEVVDVPAWGVDGIEWGCIQAAAGRAAFESIRVAIELALAGEVDAVATAPVNKEAFRAAGVTQIGHTEIFGEMTSTADPLTLFEVKGLRIFFLTRHLSLAEAVRRVTAERALDGLRRSAAALGTLGVAAPRIALAALNPH
;
A
#
# COMPACT_ATOMS: atom_id res chain seq x y z
N ILE A 1 2.23 -11.91 16.31
CA ILE A 1 2.67 -10.51 16.14
C ILE A 1 1.59 -9.56 16.69
N VAL A 2 0.35 -9.61 16.18
CA VAL A 2 -0.73 -8.68 16.56
C VAL A 2 -0.96 -8.68 18.08
N ALA A 3 -1.15 -9.85 18.71
CA ALA A 3 -1.36 -9.96 20.15
C ALA A 3 -0.21 -9.31 20.97
N ARG A 4 1.04 -9.48 20.52
CA ARG A 4 2.22 -8.85 21.15
C ARG A 4 2.19 -7.33 21.02
N ALA A 5 1.81 -6.81 19.84
CA ALA A 5 1.68 -5.38 19.62
C ALA A 5 0.58 -4.75 20.49
N LEU A 6 -0.56 -5.40 20.61
CA LEU A 6 -1.66 -4.96 21.47
C LEU A 6 -1.21 -4.91 22.95
N GLY A 7 -0.50 -5.92 23.42
CA GLY A 7 0.07 -5.93 24.78
C GLY A 7 1.06 -4.80 25.04
N THR A 8 1.86 -4.42 24.03
CA THR A 8 2.83 -3.32 24.14
C THR A 8 2.17 -1.94 24.11
N THR A 9 1.11 -1.77 23.31
CA THR A 9 0.41 -0.48 23.15
C THR A 9 -0.69 -0.25 24.16
N GLY A 10 -1.07 -1.27 24.94
CA GLY A 10 -2.18 -1.21 25.89
C GLY A 10 -3.56 -1.10 25.23
N VAL A 11 -3.65 -1.37 23.90
CA VAL A 11 -4.94 -1.36 23.20
C VAL A 11 -5.73 -2.60 23.57
N ALA A 12 -6.94 -2.38 24.09
CA ALA A 12 -7.83 -3.44 24.54
C ALA A 12 -8.64 -4.03 23.37
N LEU A 13 -8.04 -4.97 22.63
CA LEU A 13 -8.71 -5.76 21.60
C LEU A 13 -8.44 -7.24 21.84
N GLU A 14 -9.44 -8.08 21.62
CA GLU A 14 -9.30 -9.52 21.57
C GLU A 14 -8.86 -9.95 20.17
N VAL A 15 -7.78 -10.72 20.07
CA VAL A 15 -7.32 -11.26 18.78
C VAL A 15 -8.05 -12.55 18.49
N VAL A 16 -8.82 -12.58 17.40
CA VAL A 16 -9.60 -13.73 16.95
C VAL A 16 -9.05 -14.21 15.61
N PRO A 17 -8.50 -15.42 15.51
CA PRO A 17 -8.08 -15.96 14.22
C PRO A 17 -9.30 -16.30 13.35
N VAL A 18 -9.25 -15.89 12.08
CA VAL A 18 -10.22 -16.24 11.04
C VAL A 18 -9.50 -16.92 9.88
N ARG A 19 -10.19 -17.79 9.14
CA ARG A 19 -9.58 -18.51 8.00
C ARG A 19 -9.48 -17.66 6.75
N ARG A 20 -10.49 -16.78 6.55
CA ARG A 20 -10.59 -15.88 5.39
C ARG A 20 -11.34 -14.62 5.79
N PRO A 21 -11.23 -13.52 5.02
CA PRO A 21 -11.90 -12.26 5.33
C PRO A 21 -13.41 -12.38 5.50
N GLY A 22 -14.08 -13.19 4.68
CA GLY A 22 -15.53 -13.40 4.75
C GLY A 22 -16.04 -14.08 6.03
N ASP A 23 -15.16 -14.67 6.85
CA ASP A 23 -15.51 -15.26 8.15
C ASP A 23 -15.49 -14.20 9.27
N ALA A 24 -14.96 -12.99 8.99
CA ALA A 24 -14.89 -11.91 9.97
C ALA A 24 -16.27 -11.31 10.23
N ALA A 25 -16.59 -11.12 11.50
CA ALA A 25 -17.88 -10.57 11.93
C ALA A 25 -17.88 -9.04 12.03
N GLY A 26 -16.70 -8.39 11.99
CA GLY A 26 -16.56 -6.94 12.10
C GLY A 26 -17.03 -6.34 13.43
N ARG A 27 -16.97 -7.12 14.51
CA ARG A 27 -17.49 -6.69 15.83
C ARG A 27 -16.51 -5.74 16.53
N PRO A 28 -17.00 -4.64 17.15
CA PRO A 28 -16.18 -3.78 17.99
C PRO A 28 -15.48 -4.57 19.11
N GLY A 29 -14.24 -4.20 19.40
CA GLY A 29 -13.43 -4.86 20.44
C GLY A 29 -12.68 -6.10 19.96
N LEU A 30 -12.87 -6.56 18.73
CA LEU A 30 -12.14 -7.68 18.14
C LEU A 30 -11.11 -7.19 17.10
N ALA A 31 -9.96 -7.86 17.10
CA ALA A 31 -9.01 -7.85 16.00
C ALA A 31 -9.08 -9.22 15.32
N GLU A 32 -9.91 -9.32 14.29
CA GLU A 32 -10.06 -10.55 13.50
C GLU A 32 -8.92 -10.65 12.51
N VAL A 33 -8.13 -11.71 12.59
CA VAL A 33 -6.84 -11.82 11.91
C VAL A 33 -6.80 -13.09 11.08
N VAL A 34 -6.54 -12.96 9.79
CA VAL A 34 -6.12 -14.08 8.95
C VAL A 34 -4.66 -14.36 9.28
N ASP A 35 -4.39 -15.54 9.83
CA ASP A 35 -3.03 -15.91 10.19
C ASP A 35 -2.21 -16.26 8.95
N VAL A 36 -1.13 -15.51 8.75
CA VAL A 36 -0.18 -15.75 7.67
C VAL A 36 1.03 -16.49 8.24
N PRO A 37 1.26 -17.75 7.84
CA PRO A 37 2.40 -18.49 8.33
C PRO A 37 3.72 -17.78 8.03
N ALA A 38 4.42 -17.38 9.06
CA ALA A 38 5.73 -16.73 8.94
C ALA A 38 6.70 -17.33 9.97
N TRP A 39 7.82 -17.85 9.46
CA TRP A 39 8.82 -18.52 10.26
C TRP A 39 9.66 -17.54 11.07
N GLY A 40 9.94 -17.88 12.33
CA GLY A 40 10.85 -17.09 13.19
C GLY A 40 10.27 -15.80 13.76
N VAL A 41 8.95 -15.61 13.70
CA VAL A 41 8.29 -14.39 14.20
C VAL A 41 8.29 -14.27 15.72
N ASP A 42 8.36 -15.38 16.44
CA ASP A 42 8.38 -15.39 17.91
C ASP A 42 9.68 -14.80 18.49
N GLY A 43 10.78 -14.90 17.71
CA GLY A 43 12.09 -14.35 18.06
C GLY A 43 12.32 -12.91 17.61
N ILE A 44 11.32 -12.22 17.04
CA ILE A 44 11.49 -10.82 16.60
C ILE A 44 11.65 -9.90 17.83
N GLU A 45 12.75 -9.16 17.86
CA GLU A 45 13.03 -8.12 18.84
C GLU A 45 12.60 -6.75 18.33
N TRP A 46 11.97 -5.95 19.21
CA TRP A 46 11.56 -4.59 18.89
C TRP A 46 12.78 -3.68 18.68
N GLY A 47 12.71 -2.82 17.66
CA GLY A 47 13.77 -1.87 17.34
C GLY A 47 14.96 -2.47 16.59
N CYS A 48 14.97 -3.77 16.32
CA CYS A 48 16.05 -4.45 15.61
C CYS A 48 15.67 -4.75 14.16
N ILE A 49 16.64 -4.60 13.23
CA ILE A 49 16.49 -5.00 11.84
C ILE A 49 16.72 -6.49 11.73
N GLN A 50 15.70 -7.23 11.31
CA GLN A 50 15.75 -8.69 11.26
C GLN A 50 15.09 -9.22 9.98
N ALA A 51 15.70 -10.23 9.36
CA ALA A 51 15.19 -10.89 8.17
C ALA A 51 13.80 -11.52 8.40
N ALA A 52 13.57 -12.11 9.59
CA ALA A 52 12.27 -12.70 9.95
C ALA A 52 11.15 -11.65 9.93
N ALA A 53 11.41 -10.44 10.46
CA ALA A 53 10.45 -9.34 10.43
C ALA A 53 10.15 -8.87 9.00
N GLY A 54 11.20 -8.73 8.18
CA GLY A 54 11.05 -8.36 6.76
C GLY A 54 10.26 -9.39 5.97
N ARG A 55 10.54 -10.67 6.17
CA ARG A 55 9.80 -11.77 5.53
C ARG A 55 8.35 -11.81 5.95
N ALA A 56 8.06 -11.71 7.24
CA ALA A 56 6.69 -11.71 7.76
C ALA A 56 5.87 -10.53 7.20
N ALA A 57 6.48 -9.34 7.12
CA ALA A 57 5.84 -8.17 6.53
C ALA A 57 5.56 -8.36 5.04
N PHE A 58 6.52 -8.90 4.28
CA PHE A 58 6.35 -9.19 2.85
C PHE A 58 5.23 -10.21 2.61
N GLU A 59 5.24 -11.33 3.33
CA GLU A 59 4.20 -12.36 3.19
C GLU A 59 2.82 -11.84 3.56
N SER A 60 2.71 -11.00 4.58
CA SER A 60 1.43 -10.37 4.94
C SER A 60 0.89 -9.47 3.83
N ILE A 61 1.77 -8.68 3.18
CA ILE A 61 1.39 -7.84 2.04
C ILE A 61 1.00 -8.71 0.85
N ARG A 62 1.77 -9.76 0.56
CA ARG A 62 1.51 -10.69 -0.54
C ARG A 62 0.12 -11.33 -0.41
N VAL A 63 -0.20 -11.89 0.76
CA VAL A 63 -1.50 -12.48 1.03
C VAL A 63 -2.64 -11.46 0.93
N ALA A 64 -2.45 -10.25 1.46
CA ALA A 64 -3.45 -9.19 1.36
C ALA A 64 -3.75 -8.81 -0.10
N ILE A 65 -2.72 -8.74 -0.96
CA ILE A 65 -2.89 -8.47 -2.39
C ILE A 65 -3.61 -9.65 -3.08
N GLU A 66 -3.24 -10.89 -2.77
CA GLU A 66 -3.90 -12.08 -3.32
C GLU A 66 -5.40 -12.12 -2.98
N LEU A 67 -5.75 -11.81 -1.73
CA LEU A 67 -7.16 -11.72 -1.30
C LEU A 67 -7.92 -10.61 -2.05
N ALA A 68 -7.27 -9.47 -2.29
CA ALA A 68 -7.87 -8.39 -3.08
C ALA A 68 -8.05 -8.78 -4.55
N LEU A 69 -7.08 -9.45 -5.16
CA LEU A 69 -7.18 -9.93 -6.53
C LEU A 69 -8.24 -11.05 -6.70
N ALA A 70 -8.43 -11.84 -5.65
CA ALA A 70 -9.50 -12.84 -5.59
C ALA A 70 -10.89 -12.23 -5.34
N GLY A 71 -11.00 -10.93 -5.04
CA GLY A 71 -12.25 -10.24 -4.70
C GLY A 71 -12.78 -10.59 -3.31
N GLU A 72 -11.94 -11.13 -2.43
CA GLU A 72 -12.32 -11.45 -1.05
C GLU A 72 -12.29 -10.23 -0.13
N VAL A 73 -11.60 -9.16 -0.55
CA VAL A 73 -11.59 -7.84 0.11
C VAL A 73 -11.67 -6.73 -0.93
N ASP A 74 -12.25 -5.59 -0.57
CA ASP A 74 -12.46 -4.44 -1.46
C ASP A 74 -11.21 -3.55 -1.59
N ALA A 75 -10.36 -3.54 -0.58
CA ALA A 75 -9.17 -2.71 -0.55
C ALA A 75 -8.11 -3.25 0.42
N VAL A 76 -6.87 -2.81 0.25
CA VAL A 76 -5.76 -3.13 1.14
C VAL A 76 -5.23 -1.85 1.78
N ALA A 77 -5.30 -1.76 3.11
CA ALA A 77 -4.65 -0.72 3.90
C ALA A 77 -3.36 -1.29 4.51
N THR A 78 -2.25 -0.58 4.35
CA THR A 78 -0.93 -1.07 4.77
C THR A 78 -0.37 -0.29 5.95
N ALA A 79 0.27 -1.00 6.88
CA ALA A 79 1.14 -0.41 7.89
C ALA A 79 2.53 -0.11 7.28
N PRO A 80 3.33 0.79 7.88
CA PRO A 80 4.69 1.05 7.43
C PRO A 80 5.57 -0.20 7.46
N VAL A 81 6.52 -0.28 6.51
CA VAL A 81 7.52 -1.37 6.43
C VAL A 81 8.93 -0.83 6.62
N ASN A 82 9.81 -1.68 7.14
CA ASN A 82 11.24 -1.38 7.25
C ASN A 82 11.97 -1.93 6.03
N LYS A 83 12.53 -1.02 5.21
CA LYS A 83 13.23 -1.38 3.97
C LYS A 83 14.52 -2.19 4.19
N GLU A 84 15.20 -1.96 5.30
CA GLU A 84 16.42 -2.71 5.65
C GLU A 84 16.08 -4.14 6.09
N ALA A 85 14.96 -4.33 6.79
CA ALA A 85 14.44 -5.66 7.11
C ALA A 85 14.03 -6.42 5.83
N PHE A 86 13.45 -5.74 4.84
CA PHE A 86 13.16 -6.33 3.52
C PHE A 86 14.44 -6.81 2.84
N ARG A 87 15.49 -5.97 2.78
CA ARG A 87 16.79 -6.36 2.23
C ARG A 87 17.39 -7.56 2.97
N ALA A 88 17.36 -7.55 4.31
CA ALA A 88 17.85 -8.65 5.11
C ALA A 88 17.09 -9.96 4.84
N ALA A 89 15.80 -9.86 4.49
CA ALA A 89 14.96 -11.00 4.10
C ALA A 89 15.16 -11.47 2.65
N GLY A 90 15.97 -10.77 1.85
CA GLY A 90 16.14 -11.04 0.43
C GLY A 90 14.99 -10.55 -0.45
N VAL A 91 14.12 -9.68 0.06
CA VAL A 91 13.04 -9.06 -0.71
C VAL A 91 13.65 -7.99 -1.62
N THR A 92 13.41 -8.10 -2.91
CA THR A 92 13.99 -7.22 -3.94
C THR A 92 13.22 -5.91 -4.10
N GLN A 93 11.93 -5.90 -3.78
CA GLN A 93 11.08 -4.73 -3.84
C GLN A 93 11.44 -3.74 -2.72
N ILE A 94 11.46 -2.44 -3.07
CA ILE A 94 11.88 -1.38 -2.14
C ILE A 94 10.76 -1.03 -1.14
N GLY A 95 9.51 -1.27 -1.51
CA GLY A 95 8.34 -0.96 -0.68
C GLY A 95 7.03 -1.41 -1.30
N HIS A 96 5.92 -0.95 -0.72
CA HIS A 96 4.57 -1.37 -1.11
C HIS A 96 4.26 -1.13 -2.59
N THR A 97 4.62 0.04 -3.13
CA THR A 97 4.29 0.41 -4.52
C THR A 97 4.86 -0.58 -5.52
N GLU A 98 6.10 -1.02 -5.30
CA GLU A 98 6.78 -1.99 -6.17
C GLU A 98 6.14 -3.37 -6.04
N ILE A 99 5.81 -3.79 -4.80
CA ILE A 99 5.14 -5.08 -4.56
C ILE A 99 3.76 -5.09 -5.22
N PHE A 100 2.95 -4.05 -5.01
CA PHE A 100 1.64 -3.92 -5.65
C PHE A 100 1.76 -3.90 -7.18
N GLY A 101 2.67 -3.10 -7.73
CA GLY A 101 2.89 -3.01 -9.19
C GLY A 101 3.22 -4.37 -9.80
N GLU A 102 4.13 -5.10 -9.20
CA GLU A 102 4.55 -6.43 -9.67
C GLU A 102 3.41 -7.45 -9.58
N MET A 103 2.76 -7.57 -8.43
CA MET A 103 1.71 -8.57 -8.20
C MET A 103 0.42 -8.29 -8.98
N THR A 104 0.14 -7.03 -9.30
CA THR A 104 -1.02 -6.64 -10.13
C THR A 104 -0.67 -6.48 -11.60
N SER A 105 0.58 -6.78 -12.01
CA SER A 105 1.10 -6.57 -13.37
C SER A 105 0.91 -5.12 -13.86
N THR A 106 1.02 -4.15 -12.95
CA THR A 106 0.86 -2.72 -13.22
C THR A 106 2.22 -2.05 -13.35
N ALA A 107 2.62 -1.72 -14.57
CA ALA A 107 3.94 -1.13 -14.86
C ALA A 107 4.15 0.28 -14.27
N ASP A 108 3.09 1.08 -14.18
CA ASP A 108 3.13 2.46 -13.67
C ASP A 108 1.94 2.72 -12.72
N PRO A 109 2.06 2.33 -11.43
CA PRO A 109 1.00 2.53 -10.45
C PRO A 109 0.67 4.01 -10.24
N LEU A 110 -0.62 4.35 -10.29
CA LEU A 110 -1.08 5.71 -10.06
C LEU A 110 -1.13 5.99 -8.55
N THR A 111 -0.53 7.11 -8.12
CA THR A 111 -0.58 7.55 -6.73
C THR A 111 -1.52 8.72 -6.58
N LEU A 112 -2.46 8.60 -5.65
CA LEU A 112 -3.39 9.63 -5.25
C LEU A 112 -3.13 10.04 -3.80
N PHE A 113 -2.98 11.34 -3.54
CA PHE A 113 -3.08 11.92 -2.21
C PHE A 113 -4.44 12.56 -2.04
N GLU A 114 -5.12 12.26 -0.96
CA GLU A 114 -6.39 12.88 -0.61
C GLU A 114 -6.31 13.57 0.75
N VAL A 115 -6.60 14.88 0.77
CA VAL A 115 -6.61 15.70 1.98
C VAL A 115 -7.81 16.63 1.95
N LYS A 116 -8.76 16.45 2.86
CA LYS A 116 -9.95 17.31 3.00
C LYS A 116 -10.72 17.53 1.69
N GLY A 117 -10.85 16.47 0.88
CA GLY A 117 -11.53 16.50 -0.42
C GLY A 117 -10.68 17.02 -1.59
N LEU A 118 -9.48 17.53 -1.35
CA LEU A 118 -8.51 17.80 -2.41
C LEU A 118 -7.81 16.51 -2.78
N ARG A 119 -7.85 16.16 -4.06
CA ARG A 119 -7.20 14.98 -4.64
C ARG A 119 -6.06 15.40 -5.54
N ILE A 120 -4.87 14.85 -5.32
CA ILE A 120 -3.65 15.23 -6.03
C ILE A 120 -3.04 13.97 -6.66
N PHE A 121 -2.93 13.95 -7.97
CA PHE A 121 -2.17 12.96 -8.74
C PHE A 121 -0.82 13.51 -9.14
N PHE A 122 0.16 12.65 -9.27
CA PHE A 122 1.52 13.03 -9.60
C PHE A 122 1.86 12.63 -11.04
N LEU A 123 2.32 13.59 -11.84
CA LEU A 123 2.81 13.31 -13.18
C LEU A 123 4.19 12.62 -13.15
N THR A 124 5.01 12.98 -12.16
CA THR A 124 6.34 12.38 -11.94
C THR A 124 6.57 12.16 -10.45
N ARG A 125 7.31 11.11 -10.07
CA ARG A 125 7.68 10.77 -8.70
C ARG A 125 9.08 10.19 -8.65
N HIS A 126 9.78 10.39 -7.52
CA HIS A 126 11.07 9.76 -7.24
C HIS A 126 12.15 9.98 -8.33
N LEU A 127 12.13 11.13 -8.95
CA LEU A 127 13.09 11.56 -9.97
C LEU A 127 13.87 12.79 -9.51
N SER A 128 15.08 12.99 -10.05
CA SER A 128 15.74 14.28 -9.93
C SER A 128 14.91 15.36 -10.63
N LEU A 129 15.03 16.62 -10.18
CA LEU A 129 14.31 17.73 -10.82
C LEU A 129 14.59 17.82 -12.31
N ALA A 130 15.86 17.68 -12.71
CA ALA A 130 16.26 17.71 -14.12
C ALA A 130 15.57 16.60 -14.95
N GLU A 131 15.43 15.41 -14.39
CA GLU A 131 14.72 14.31 -15.06
C GLU A 131 13.21 14.53 -15.08
N ALA A 132 12.64 15.05 -13.99
CA ALA A 132 11.21 15.36 -13.93
C ALA A 132 10.83 16.37 -15.00
N VAL A 133 11.62 17.45 -15.18
CA VAL A 133 11.40 18.46 -16.24
C VAL A 133 11.42 17.81 -17.61
N ARG A 134 12.40 16.95 -17.91
CA ARG A 134 12.47 16.26 -19.21
C ARG A 134 11.28 15.35 -19.48
N ARG A 135 10.63 14.83 -18.45
CA ARG A 135 9.46 13.94 -18.56
C ARG A 135 8.12 14.67 -18.64
N VAL A 136 8.09 15.98 -18.45
CA VAL A 136 6.87 16.78 -18.62
C VAL A 136 6.67 17.06 -20.10
N THR A 137 5.92 16.18 -20.76
CA THR A 137 5.54 16.29 -22.18
C THR A 137 4.02 16.38 -22.30
N ALA A 138 3.53 16.92 -23.40
CA ALA A 138 2.08 16.98 -23.67
C ALA A 138 1.43 15.60 -23.67
N GLU A 139 2.11 14.60 -24.25
CA GLU A 139 1.65 13.20 -24.27
C GLU A 139 1.51 12.64 -22.85
N ARG A 140 2.55 12.79 -22.01
CA ARG A 140 2.52 12.31 -20.63
C ARG A 140 1.49 13.05 -19.78
N ALA A 141 1.31 14.35 -19.99
CA ALA A 141 0.27 15.13 -19.32
C ALA A 141 -1.13 14.63 -19.70
N LEU A 142 -1.37 14.38 -20.99
CA LEU A 142 -2.65 13.85 -21.48
C LEU A 142 -2.93 12.44 -20.95
N ASP A 143 -1.94 11.56 -20.96
CA ASP A 143 -2.05 10.23 -20.38
C ASP A 143 -2.37 10.30 -18.87
N GLY A 144 -1.62 11.11 -18.13
CA GLY A 144 -1.86 11.35 -16.71
C GLY A 144 -3.27 11.84 -16.40
N LEU A 145 -3.80 12.78 -17.19
CA LEU A 145 -5.17 13.28 -17.06
C LEU A 145 -6.21 12.19 -17.32
N ARG A 146 -6.03 11.39 -18.38
CA ARG A 146 -6.94 10.29 -18.73
C ARG A 146 -6.98 9.23 -17.64
N ARG A 147 -5.81 8.81 -17.15
CA ARG A 147 -5.68 7.82 -16.07
C ARG A 147 -6.27 8.34 -14.76
N SER A 148 -6.03 9.61 -14.43
CA SER A 148 -6.61 10.25 -13.24
C SER A 148 -8.13 10.31 -13.32
N ALA A 149 -8.69 10.67 -14.48
CA ALA A 149 -10.14 10.68 -14.69
C ALA A 149 -10.76 9.28 -14.55
N ALA A 150 -10.12 8.27 -15.14
CA ALA A 150 -10.57 6.88 -15.01
C ALA A 150 -10.54 6.39 -13.56
N ALA A 151 -9.44 6.65 -12.84
CA ALA A 151 -9.30 6.29 -11.42
C ALA A 151 -10.35 6.98 -10.55
N LEU A 152 -10.64 8.25 -10.78
CA LEU A 152 -11.70 8.98 -10.08
C LEU A 152 -13.08 8.39 -10.37
N GLY A 153 -13.33 7.96 -11.61
CA GLY A 153 -14.55 7.24 -11.99
C GLY A 153 -14.71 5.94 -11.18
N THR A 154 -13.66 5.15 -11.04
CA THR A 154 -13.65 3.93 -10.20
C THR A 154 -13.94 4.25 -8.73
N LEU A 155 -13.51 5.42 -8.24
CA LEU A 155 -13.80 5.91 -6.89
C LEU A 155 -15.18 6.58 -6.75
N GLY A 156 -16.06 6.47 -7.76
CA GLY A 156 -17.43 6.98 -7.73
C GLY A 156 -17.59 8.46 -8.12
N VAL A 157 -16.55 9.11 -8.66
CA VAL A 157 -16.64 10.51 -9.13
C VAL A 157 -17.00 10.50 -10.63
N ALA A 158 -18.28 10.60 -10.95
CA ALA A 158 -18.79 10.44 -12.32
C ALA A 158 -18.32 11.54 -13.30
N ALA A 159 -18.11 12.78 -12.85
CA ALA A 159 -17.70 13.91 -13.68
C ALA A 159 -16.56 14.70 -12.98
N PRO A 160 -15.33 14.17 -12.96
CA PRO A 160 -14.24 14.81 -12.25
C PRO A 160 -13.80 16.11 -12.95
N ARG A 161 -13.68 17.18 -12.16
CA ARG A 161 -13.05 18.42 -12.60
C ARG A 161 -11.58 18.37 -12.24
N ILE A 162 -10.71 18.28 -13.23
CA ILE A 162 -9.27 18.13 -13.03
C ILE A 162 -8.57 19.40 -13.51
N ALA A 163 -7.72 19.96 -12.65
CA ALA A 163 -6.81 21.05 -13.00
C ALA A 163 -5.39 20.49 -13.12
N LEU A 164 -4.68 20.87 -14.17
CA LEU A 164 -3.26 20.57 -14.32
C LEU A 164 -2.46 21.79 -13.85
N ALA A 165 -1.67 21.62 -12.80
CA ALA A 165 -0.79 22.67 -12.31
C ALA A 165 0.35 22.90 -13.30
N ALA A 166 0.66 24.15 -13.60
CA ALA A 166 1.78 24.50 -14.46
C ALA A 166 3.12 24.13 -13.76
N LEU A 167 4.13 23.79 -14.57
CA LEU A 167 5.48 23.51 -14.07
C LEU A 167 6.14 24.78 -13.52
N ASN A 168 5.86 25.91 -14.14
CA ASN A 168 6.40 27.23 -13.80
C ASN A 168 5.36 28.32 -14.18
N PRO A 169 5.52 29.56 -13.70
CA PRO A 169 4.54 30.65 -13.95
C PRO A 169 4.58 31.21 -15.39
N HIS A 170 5.59 30.89 -16.19
CA HIS A 170 5.79 31.42 -17.55
C HIS A 170 6.08 30.32 -18.55
#